data_ea36017fb084ac922235170ecd45caa3
#
_entry.id   ea36017fb084ac922235170ecd45caa3
#
_cell.length_a   1.000
_cell.length_b   1.000
_cell.length_c   1.000
_cell.angle_alpha   90.00
_cell.angle_beta   90.00
_cell.angle_gamma   90.00
#
_symmetry.space_group_name_H-M   'P 1'
#
loop_
_entity.id
_entity.type
_entity.pdbx_description
1 polymer ?
#
loop_
_entity_poly.entity_id
_entity_poly.type
_entity_poly.pdbx_seq_one_letter_code
_entity_poly.pdbx_strand_id
1 'polypeptide(L)'
;MANSNKIGVAIITYNRKEYYRKVLSTIPKNRIDFLVVVNDGKTSYVNDDDANVVIRNRRKLGVAKTKNIAIDTLLKNNITHMFIIEDDILIKDKNVFQEYINAANTTGIHHLCFEKCADNSKYLLYDIEYPNGVKMGFYKHPQGAFMYINAALIKKFGKFDEKYVNAFEHIDFYYNLSEKELVPPFWFFPDILNSEEYLQPIEGSNENSTITNKEKYKENWTAAATHFVSKWGKFTIDIPHPTNEEVEKKLIFLEKHYSKKNLCNEHHKLSIIVPYRDRKEALDRLIPYLQKYVSKQVENYEIIIVEQNNDKPFNKGLLNNVGFCISAKDSDYVCFHDVDLLPEIADYSYPKNPVHMSAHCSQFQYVNIPDKIMGGVVLFKTEHFKKVNGYSNEFNGWGKEDDDLYVRCEREGLPPYKHRFGKFYSIPHTHRLTIPEEKELHEKNGERFRAFESNALGDNYHQNDGLSNCLSLIDNNEPILKEITKNTRHYLVNF
;
A
#
# COMPACT_ATOMS: atom_id res chain seq x y z
N MET A 1 16.88 13.37 -14.91
CA MET A 1 16.69 12.17 -15.73
C MET A 1 15.72 11.29 -14.94
N ALA A 2 14.51 11.08 -15.45
CA ALA A 2 13.55 10.19 -14.84
C ALA A 2 14.16 8.80 -14.71
N ASN A 3 14.20 8.25 -13.50
CA ASN A 3 14.58 6.87 -13.25
C ASN A 3 13.51 5.97 -13.89
N SER A 4 13.69 5.56 -15.14
CA SER A 4 12.76 4.64 -15.78
C SER A 4 12.77 3.33 -15.00
N ASN A 5 11.59 2.90 -14.55
CA ASN A 5 11.41 1.59 -13.93
C ASN A 5 11.73 0.51 -14.96
N LYS A 6 12.94 -0.07 -14.90
CA LYS A 6 13.35 -1.16 -15.79
C LYS A 6 13.19 -2.50 -15.10
N ILE A 7 12.42 -3.37 -15.73
CA ILE A 7 12.10 -4.72 -15.23
C ILE A 7 13.05 -5.73 -15.86
N GLY A 8 13.79 -6.45 -15.04
CA GLY A 8 14.65 -7.56 -15.48
C GLY A 8 14.27 -8.86 -14.81
N VAL A 9 14.25 -9.92 -15.60
CA VAL A 9 13.96 -11.27 -15.16
C VAL A 9 15.18 -12.16 -15.34
N ALA A 10 15.45 -12.99 -14.33
CA ALA A 10 16.49 -14.02 -14.39
C ALA A 10 15.84 -15.40 -14.19
N ILE A 11 16.10 -16.33 -15.11
CA ILE A 11 15.73 -17.74 -14.93
C ILE A 11 16.99 -18.51 -14.50
N ILE A 12 16.89 -19.21 -13.37
CA ILE A 12 17.96 -20.09 -12.87
C ILE A 12 17.56 -21.53 -13.14
N THR A 13 18.44 -22.29 -13.79
CA THR A 13 18.15 -23.71 -14.14
C THR A 13 19.38 -24.60 -13.96
N TYR A 14 19.13 -25.88 -13.61
CA TYR A 14 20.16 -26.90 -13.48
C TYR A 14 19.63 -28.30 -13.85
N ASN A 15 20.04 -28.83 -15.04
CA ASN A 15 19.72 -30.18 -15.50
C ASN A 15 18.19 -30.53 -15.56
N ARG A 16 17.33 -29.55 -15.74
CA ARG A 16 15.85 -29.70 -15.77
C ARG A 16 15.26 -29.12 -17.05
N LYS A 17 15.67 -29.66 -18.22
CA LYS A 17 15.30 -29.15 -19.55
C LYS A 17 13.81 -28.89 -19.71
N GLU A 18 12.97 -29.87 -19.35
CA GLU A 18 11.52 -29.79 -19.56
C GLU A 18 10.87 -28.70 -18.68
N TYR A 19 11.29 -28.60 -17.42
CA TYR A 19 10.84 -27.56 -16.51
C TYR A 19 11.25 -26.18 -17.02
N TYR A 20 12.54 -26.01 -17.34
CA TYR A 20 13.05 -24.76 -17.90
C TYR A 20 12.26 -24.30 -19.14
N ARG A 21 11.96 -25.21 -20.09
CA ARG A 21 11.20 -24.88 -21.29
C ARG A 21 9.77 -24.43 -20.97
N LYS A 22 9.12 -25.08 -20.02
CA LYS A 22 7.79 -24.66 -19.54
C LYS A 22 7.84 -23.25 -18.94
N VAL A 23 8.78 -22.98 -18.03
CA VAL A 23 8.92 -21.66 -17.40
C VAL A 23 9.21 -20.59 -18.46
N LEU A 24 10.18 -20.81 -19.34
CA LEU A 24 10.54 -19.88 -20.40
C LEU A 24 9.35 -19.49 -21.28
N SER A 25 8.47 -20.47 -21.58
CA SER A 25 7.29 -20.22 -22.42
C SER A 25 6.23 -19.35 -21.74
N THR A 26 6.25 -19.20 -20.42
CA THR A 26 5.32 -18.37 -19.65
C THR A 26 5.82 -16.96 -19.40
N ILE A 27 7.09 -16.67 -19.67
CA ILE A 27 7.65 -15.31 -19.46
C ILE A 27 7.01 -14.31 -20.43
N PRO A 28 6.31 -13.26 -19.94
CA PRO A 28 5.72 -12.23 -20.77
C PRO A 28 6.78 -11.25 -21.28
N LYS A 29 7.50 -11.65 -22.35
CA LYS A 29 8.67 -10.91 -22.89
C LYS A 29 8.35 -9.44 -23.23
N ASN A 30 7.11 -9.12 -23.53
CA ASN A 30 6.66 -7.75 -23.83
C ASN A 30 6.38 -6.89 -22.57
N ARG A 31 6.55 -7.43 -21.38
CA ARG A 31 6.36 -6.76 -20.08
C ARG A 31 7.67 -6.59 -19.31
N ILE A 32 8.80 -6.96 -19.90
CA ILE A 32 10.12 -6.88 -19.27
C ILE A 32 11.11 -6.20 -20.23
N ASP A 33 12.09 -5.52 -19.67
CA ASP A 33 13.14 -4.84 -20.43
C ASP A 33 14.33 -5.76 -20.70
N PHE A 34 14.55 -6.79 -19.88
CA PHE A 34 15.73 -7.65 -19.98
C PHE A 34 15.46 -9.05 -19.40
N LEU A 35 15.90 -10.06 -20.13
CA LEU A 35 15.86 -11.46 -19.69
C LEU A 35 17.27 -12.03 -19.66
N VAL A 36 17.66 -12.63 -18.55
CA VAL A 36 18.88 -13.43 -18.44
C VAL A 36 18.55 -14.87 -18.05
N VAL A 37 19.24 -15.83 -18.63
CA VAL A 37 19.16 -17.23 -18.21
C VAL A 37 20.54 -17.67 -17.71
N VAL A 38 20.56 -18.22 -16.50
CA VAL A 38 21.79 -18.80 -15.94
C VAL A 38 21.60 -20.30 -15.76
N ASN A 39 22.30 -21.09 -16.59
CA ASN A 39 22.35 -22.53 -16.47
C ASN A 39 23.56 -22.93 -15.64
N ASP A 40 23.32 -23.48 -14.44
CA ASP A 40 24.35 -23.92 -13.49
C ASP A 40 24.93 -25.32 -13.85
N GLY A 41 24.74 -25.80 -15.06
CA GLY A 41 25.17 -27.12 -15.52
C GLY A 41 25.89 -27.09 -16.87
N LYS A 42 26.56 -28.20 -17.15
CA LYS A 42 27.31 -28.37 -18.41
C LYS A 42 26.42 -28.70 -19.62
N THR A 43 25.17 -29.06 -19.41
CA THR A 43 24.26 -29.54 -20.46
C THR A 43 23.74 -28.35 -21.29
N SER A 44 23.88 -28.43 -22.61
CA SER A 44 23.51 -27.36 -23.55
C SER A 44 22.04 -27.46 -24.01
N TYR A 45 21.09 -27.42 -23.07
CA TYR A 45 19.66 -27.38 -23.41
C TYR A 45 19.08 -25.95 -23.44
N VAL A 46 19.86 -24.97 -23.04
CA VAL A 46 19.52 -23.55 -23.12
C VAL A 46 20.11 -23.00 -24.41
N ASN A 47 19.30 -22.34 -25.26
CA ASN A 47 19.76 -21.74 -26.50
C ASN A 47 20.16 -20.28 -26.28
N ASP A 48 21.03 -19.73 -27.11
CA ASP A 48 21.48 -18.33 -27.00
C ASP A 48 20.33 -17.34 -27.27
N ASP A 49 19.38 -17.72 -28.13
CA ASP A 49 18.21 -16.90 -28.48
C ASP A 49 17.07 -16.97 -27.43
N ASP A 50 17.23 -17.77 -26.37
CA ASP A 50 16.18 -17.89 -25.33
C ASP A 50 16.02 -16.58 -24.53
N ALA A 51 17.11 -15.77 -24.40
CA ALA A 51 17.16 -14.57 -23.58
C ALA A 51 18.13 -13.50 -24.17
N ASN A 52 18.11 -12.28 -23.62
CA ASN A 52 19.07 -11.23 -23.96
C ASN A 52 20.52 -11.64 -23.62
N VAL A 53 20.67 -12.38 -22.53
CA VAL A 53 21.98 -12.97 -22.11
C VAL A 53 21.75 -14.39 -21.60
N VAL A 54 22.54 -15.31 -22.09
CA VAL A 54 22.59 -16.70 -21.62
C VAL A 54 23.98 -16.99 -21.04
N ILE A 55 24.01 -17.42 -19.78
CA ILE A 55 25.23 -17.79 -19.07
C ILE A 55 25.20 -19.28 -18.77
N ARG A 56 26.27 -19.99 -19.12
CA ARG A 56 26.46 -21.41 -18.86
C ARG A 56 27.67 -21.60 -17.96
N ASN A 57 27.45 -22.09 -16.76
CA ASN A 57 28.53 -22.39 -15.84
C ASN A 57 29.26 -23.68 -16.27
N ARG A 58 30.59 -23.64 -16.27
CA ARG A 58 31.40 -24.81 -16.63
C ARG A 58 31.31 -25.95 -15.61
N ARG A 59 30.86 -25.67 -14.40
CA ARG A 59 30.61 -26.60 -13.31
C ARG A 59 29.46 -26.10 -12.45
N LYS A 60 28.82 -26.95 -11.65
CA LYS A 60 27.82 -26.53 -10.65
C LYS A 60 28.47 -25.59 -9.65
N LEU A 61 27.91 -24.39 -9.50
CA LEU A 61 28.38 -23.35 -8.57
C LEU A 61 27.51 -23.29 -7.32
N GLY A 62 26.28 -23.77 -7.40
CA GLY A 62 25.26 -23.67 -6.34
C GLY A 62 24.35 -22.47 -6.49
N VAL A 63 23.24 -22.49 -5.73
CA VAL A 63 22.12 -21.57 -5.90
C VAL A 63 22.51 -20.12 -5.62
N ALA A 64 23.18 -19.83 -4.48
CA ALA A 64 23.58 -18.49 -4.10
C ALA A 64 24.47 -17.81 -5.16
N LYS A 65 25.50 -18.51 -5.61
CA LYS A 65 26.41 -17.97 -6.60
C LYS A 65 25.76 -17.79 -7.97
N THR A 66 24.90 -18.69 -8.37
CA THR A 66 24.15 -18.60 -9.62
C THR A 66 23.17 -17.44 -9.59
N LYS A 67 22.46 -17.21 -8.48
CA LYS A 67 21.62 -16.03 -8.27
C LYS A 67 22.43 -14.74 -8.31
N ASN A 68 23.64 -14.71 -7.73
CA ASN A 68 24.53 -13.55 -7.77
C ASN A 68 25.00 -13.20 -9.18
N ILE A 69 25.33 -14.21 -10.00
CA ILE A 69 25.68 -14.01 -11.42
C ILE A 69 24.51 -13.36 -12.17
N ALA A 70 23.30 -13.81 -11.94
CA ALA A 70 22.08 -13.21 -12.51
C ALA A 70 21.90 -11.75 -12.07
N ILE A 71 22.02 -11.48 -10.77
CA ILE A 71 21.92 -10.13 -10.19
C ILE A 71 22.97 -9.20 -10.81
N ASP A 72 24.23 -9.62 -10.89
CA ASP A 72 25.31 -8.82 -11.48
C ASP A 72 25.03 -8.49 -12.96
N THR A 73 24.47 -9.45 -13.70
CA THR A 73 24.10 -9.25 -15.10
C THR A 73 22.95 -8.24 -15.22
N LEU A 74 21.93 -8.34 -14.39
CA LEU A 74 20.81 -7.39 -14.36
C LEU A 74 21.29 -5.98 -13.97
N LEU A 75 22.15 -5.85 -12.96
CA LEU A 75 22.71 -4.56 -12.53
C LEU A 75 23.56 -3.89 -13.63
N LYS A 76 24.37 -4.66 -14.36
CA LYS A 76 25.16 -4.16 -15.50
C LYS A 76 24.28 -3.60 -16.63
N ASN A 77 23.05 -4.07 -16.75
CA ASN A 77 22.07 -3.60 -17.73
C ASN A 77 21.12 -2.53 -17.18
N ASN A 78 21.46 -1.91 -16.04
CA ASN A 78 20.73 -0.82 -15.41
C ASN A 78 19.28 -1.20 -15.02
N ILE A 79 19.03 -2.47 -14.68
CA ILE A 79 17.75 -2.93 -14.19
C ILE A 79 17.52 -2.38 -12.79
N THR A 80 16.30 -1.91 -12.53
CA THR A 80 15.87 -1.35 -11.24
C THR A 80 15.00 -2.30 -10.44
N HIS A 81 14.18 -3.11 -11.12
CA HIS A 81 13.31 -4.13 -10.52
C HIS A 81 13.74 -5.51 -11.04
N MET A 82 14.27 -6.33 -10.15
CA MET A 82 14.81 -7.63 -10.49
C MET A 82 13.87 -8.75 -10.01
N PHE A 83 13.60 -9.70 -10.89
CA PHE A 83 12.87 -10.93 -10.58
C PHE A 83 13.78 -12.12 -10.84
N ILE A 84 13.94 -12.97 -9.83
CA ILE A 84 14.72 -14.22 -9.94
C ILE A 84 13.75 -15.37 -9.83
N ILE A 85 13.73 -16.24 -10.84
CA ILE A 85 12.77 -17.33 -10.98
C ILE A 85 13.55 -18.64 -11.15
N GLU A 86 13.25 -19.64 -10.32
CA GLU A 86 13.75 -21.01 -10.54
C GLU A 86 12.94 -21.72 -11.61
N ASP A 87 13.48 -22.78 -12.17
CA ASP A 87 12.91 -23.46 -13.35
C ASP A 87 11.67 -24.31 -13.06
N ASP A 88 10.95 -24.04 -11.96
CA ASP A 88 9.74 -24.75 -11.55
C ASP A 88 8.56 -23.83 -11.16
N ILE A 89 8.66 -22.52 -11.42
CA ILE A 89 7.55 -21.59 -11.21
C ILE A 89 7.04 -21.05 -12.55
N LEU A 90 5.77 -21.28 -12.84
CA LEU A 90 5.08 -20.76 -14.03
C LEU A 90 4.45 -19.40 -13.74
N ILE A 91 4.49 -18.52 -14.73
CA ILE A 91 3.73 -17.26 -14.72
C ILE A 91 2.37 -17.51 -15.36
N LYS A 92 1.29 -17.25 -14.63
CA LYS A 92 -0.10 -17.38 -15.08
C LYS A 92 -0.65 -16.09 -15.66
N ASP A 93 -0.24 -14.94 -15.09
CA ASP A 93 -0.70 -13.62 -15.53
C ASP A 93 0.49 -12.70 -15.82
N LYS A 94 0.40 -11.99 -16.96
CA LYS A 94 1.44 -11.08 -17.45
C LYS A 94 1.67 -9.85 -16.57
N ASN A 95 0.74 -9.52 -15.68
CA ASN A 95 0.83 -8.37 -14.80
C ASN A 95 1.63 -8.66 -13.50
N VAL A 96 2.05 -9.90 -13.26
CA VAL A 96 2.75 -10.32 -12.04
C VAL A 96 3.86 -9.38 -11.62
N PHE A 97 4.70 -8.94 -12.55
CA PHE A 97 5.85 -8.09 -12.25
C PHE A 97 5.40 -6.71 -11.74
N GLN A 98 4.35 -6.15 -12.37
CA GLN A 98 3.82 -4.86 -11.95
C GLN A 98 3.14 -4.96 -10.58
N GLU A 99 2.43 -6.05 -10.28
CA GLU A 99 1.79 -6.25 -8.98
C GLU A 99 2.80 -6.34 -7.84
N TYR A 100 3.91 -7.06 -8.02
CA TYR A 100 4.99 -7.10 -7.02
C TYR A 100 5.67 -5.73 -6.85
N ILE A 101 5.86 -4.98 -7.94
CA ILE A 101 6.40 -3.61 -7.89
C ILE A 101 5.42 -2.68 -7.15
N ASN A 102 4.12 -2.75 -7.44
CA ASN A 102 3.08 -1.96 -6.78
C ASN A 102 3.04 -2.27 -5.28
N ALA A 103 3.09 -3.56 -4.92
CA ALA A 103 3.15 -3.99 -3.54
C ALA A 103 4.38 -3.41 -2.81
N ALA A 104 5.56 -3.55 -3.40
CA ALA A 104 6.79 -3.01 -2.82
C ALA A 104 6.76 -1.48 -2.67
N ASN A 105 6.24 -0.78 -3.66
CA ASN A 105 6.12 0.67 -3.63
C ASN A 105 5.11 1.16 -2.59
N THR A 106 4.00 0.44 -2.43
CA THR A 106 2.97 0.75 -1.43
C THR A 106 3.47 0.50 -0.01
N THR A 107 4.12 -0.63 0.22
CA THR A 107 4.46 -1.11 1.57
C THR A 107 5.84 -0.68 2.06
N GLY A 108 6.74 -0.30 1.13
CA GLY A 108 8.16 -0.10 1.43
C GLY A 108 8.95 -1.40 1.58
N ILE A 109 8.36 -2.55 1.31
CA ILE A 109 9.01 -3.86 1.38
C ILE A 109 9.59 -4.19 0.00
N HIS A 110 10.87 -3.96 -0.21
CA HIS A 110 11.53 -4.07 -1.51
C HIS A 110 12.19 -5.44 -1.77
N HIS A 111 11.84 -6.44 -0.98
CA HIS A 111 12.14 -7.86 -1.20
C HIS A 111 10.90 -8.70 -0.84
N LEU A 112 10.35 -9.37 -1.85
CA LEU A 112 9.14 -10.18 -1.76
C LEU A 112 9.40 -11.53 -2.41
N CYS A 113 8.83 -12.60 -1.87
CA CYS A 113 8.94 -13.94 -2.44
C CYS A 113 7.55 -14.54 -2.68
N PHE A 114 7.46 -15.51 -3.57
CA PHE A 114 6.25 -16.31 -3.75
C PHE A 114 6.14 -17.34 -2.63
N GLU A 115 5.49 -16.97 -1.53
CA GLU A 115 5.43 -17.78 -0.31
C GLU A 115 4.36 -18.90 -0.37
N LYS A 116 3.39 -18.82 -1.29
CA LYS A 116 2.36 -19.87 -1.48
C LYS A 116 2.84 -21.08 -2.29
N CYS A 117 4.13 -21.15 -2.60
CA CYS A 117 4.74 -22.34 -3.16
C CYS A 117 4.67 -23.50 -2.15
N ALA A 118 4.39 -24.72 -2.64
CA ALA A 118 4.40 -25.94 -1.83
C ALA A 118 3.47 -25.96 -0.60
N ASP A 119 2.19 -25.56 -0.76
CA ASP A 119 1.16 -25.63 0.29
C ASP A 119 1.47 -24.77 1.55
N ASN A 120 2.24 -23.70 1.37
CA ASN A 120 2.60 -22.77 2.45
C ASN A 120 1.44 -21.87 2.88
N SER A 121 0.31 -21.87 2.14
CA SER A 121 -0.87 -21.04 2.46
C SER A 121 -1.43 -21.26 3.87
N LYS A 122 -1.33 -22.46 4.41
CA LYS A 122 -1.70 -22.81 5.80
C LYS A 122 -0.81 -22.18 6.88
N TYR A 123 0.32 -21.57 6.48
CA TYR A 123 1.26 -20.93 7.38
C TYR A 123 1.19 -19.40 7.31
N LEU A 124 0.09 -18.86 6.79
CA LEU A 124 -0.21 -17.42 6.88
C LEU A 124 -0.36 -17.01 8.34
N LEU A 125 0.48 -16.07 8.80
CA LEU A 125 0.49 -15.57 10.17
C LEU A 125 -0.25 -14.24 10.32
N TYR A 126 -0.20 -13.40 9.27
CA TYR A 126 -0.74 -12.05 9.29
C TYR A 126 -1.05 -11.60 7.87
N ASP A 127 -2.10 -10.81 7.70
CA ASP A 127 -2.43 -10.17 6.43
C ASP A 127 -2.91 -8.73 6.63
N ILE A 128 -2.78 -7.93 5.57
CA ILE A 128 -3.21 -6.53 5.55
C ILE A 128 -3.61 -6.11 4.14
N GLU A 129 -4.67 -5.31 4.04
CA GLU A 129 -5.05 -4.61 2.82
C GLU A 129 -4.73 -3.11 2.96
N TYR A 130 -4.14 -2.53 1.92
CA TYR A 130 -3.82 -1.10 1.82
C TYR A 130 -4.93 -0.34 1.06
N PRO A 131 -5.06 1.00 1.25
CA PRO A 131 -6.14 1.80 0.64
C PRO A 131 -6.25 1.67 -0.87
N ASN A 132 -5.12 1.53 -1.57
CA ASN A 132 -5.07 1.32 -3.03
C ASN A 132 -5.41 -0.10 -3.48
N GLY A 133 -5.83 -0.98 -2.55
CA GLY A 133 -6.24 -2.35 -2.81
C GLY A 133 -5.10 -3.38 -2.86
N VAL A 134 -3.85 -2.97 -2.58
CA VAL A 134 -2.73 -3.90 -2.40
C VAL A 134 -2.98 -4.75 -1.15
N LYS A 135 -2.90 -6.07 -1.30
CA LYS A 135 -3.06 -7.03 -0.21
C LYS A 135 -1.76 -7.77 0.03
N MET A 136 -1.30 -7.78 1.28
CA MET A 136 -0.08 -8.47 1.69
C MET A 136 -0.39 -9.62 2.63
N GLY A 137 0.30 -10.74 2.45
CA GLY A 137 0.35 -11.86 3.36
C GLY A 137 1.76 -12.03 3.94
N PHE A 138 1.84 -12.48 5.20
CA PHE A 138 3.11 -12.75 5.88
C PHE A 138 3.11 -14.17 6.39
N TYR A 139 4.07 -14.96 5.92
CA TYR A 139 4.11 -16.41 6.06
C TYR A 139 5.24 -16.85 6.98
N LYS A 140 5.05 -18.00 7.64
CA LYS A 140 6.00 -18.55 8.62
C LYS A 140 7.28 -19.10 7.99
N HIS A 141 7.18 -19.65 6.77
CA HIS A 141 8.28 -20.36 6.13
C HIS A 141 8.69 -19.66 4.84
N PRO A 142 9.99 -19.31 4.70
CA PRO A 142 10.47 -18.60 3.52
C PRO A 142 10.58 -19.53 2.30
N GLN A 143 10.26 -19.01 1.13
CA GLN A 143 10.42 -19.66 -0.15
C GLN A 143 11.37 -18.86 -1.04
N GLY A 144 12.20 -19.53 -1.84
CA GLY A 144 13.22 -18.87 -2.65
C GLY A 144 13.11 -19.11 -4.17
N ALA A 145 12.02 -19.76 -4.63
CA ALA A 145 11.87 -20.15 -6.03
C ALA A 145 11.44 -19.01 -6.96
N PHE A 146 10.75 -18.01 -6.45
CA PHE A 146 10.45 -16.75 -7.11
C PHE A 146 10.65 -15.61 -6.14
N MET A 147 11.46 -14.63 -6.52
CA MET A 147 11.73 -13.45 -5.69
C MET A 147 11.75 -12.18 -6.52
N TYR A 148 11.18 -11.12 -5.95
CA TYR A 148 11.36 -9.75 -6.34
C TYR A 148 12.40 -9.08 -5.45
N ILE A 149 13.33 -8.32 -6.04
CA ILE A 149 14.33 -7.52 -5.31
C ILE A 149 14.53 -6.19 -6.04
N ASN A 150 14.42 -5.09 -5.31
CA ASN A 150 14.79 -3.79 -5.85
C ASN A 150 16.32 -3.65 -5.91
N ALA A 151 16.85 -3.17 -7.04
CA ALA A 151 18.29 -3.02 -7.26
C ALA A 151 18.98 -2.13 -6.22
N ALA A 152 18.27 -1.15 -5.65
CA ALA A 152 18.82 -0.29 -4.61
C ALA A 152 19.17 -1.05 -3.33
N LEU A 153 18.39 -2.09 -2.96
CA LEU A 153 18.73 -2.97 -1.84
C LEU A 153 20.06 -3.66 -2.07
N ILE A 154 20.23 -4.28 -3.23
CA ILE A 154 21.47 -5.00 -3.57
C ILE A 154 22.67 -4.06 -3.59
N LYS A 155 22.54 -2.89 -4.22
CA LYS A 155 23.63 -1.90 -4.29
C LYS A 155 24.09 -1.42 -2.92
N LYS A 156 23.17 -1.32 -1.97
CA LYS A 156 23.43 -0.77 -0.64
C LYS A 156 23.82 -1.84 0.39
N PHE A 157 23.20 -3.02 0.32
CA PHE A 157 23.29 -4.02 1.39
C PHE A 157 23.94 -5.34 0.96
N GLY A 158 24.28 -5.48 -0.32
CA GLY A 158 24.98 -6.64 -0.86
C GLY A 158 24.05 -7.72 -1.43
N LYS A 159 24.66 -8.82 -1.82
CA LYS A 159 24.05 -9.98 -2.48
C LYS A 159 23.99 -11.18 -1.52
N PHE A 160 23.60 -12.34 -2.06
CA PHE A 160 23.63 -13.61 -1.33
C PHE A 160 25.04 -14.00 -0.92
N ASP A 161 25.21 -14.59 0.26
CA ASP A 161 26.47 -15.15 0.72
C ASP A 161 26.77 -16.46 -0.03
N GLU A 162 27.84 -16.47 -0.83
CA GLU A 162 28.18 -17.59 -1.72
C GLU A 162 28.72 -18.84 -0.98
N LYS A 163 28.92 -18.75 0.33
CA LYS A 163 29.22 -19.92 1.16
C LYS A 163 28.02 -20.87 1.30
N TYR A 164 26.80 -20.36 1.06
CA TYR A 164 25.60 -21.19 0.97
C TYR A 164 25.48 -21.80 -0.42
N VAL A 165 25.78 -23.07 -0.55
CA VAL A 165 25.80 -23.73 -1.87
C VAL A 165 24.39 -24.08 -2.36
N ASN A 166 23.58 -24.75 -1.56
CA ASN A 166 22.26 -25.25 -1.95
C ASN A 166 21.21 -25.16 -0.85
N ALA A 167 21.43 -24.41 0.21
CA ALA A 167 20.51 -24.22 1.33
C ALA A 167 20.86 -22.94 2.08
N PHE A 168 19.88 -22.31 2.74
CA PHE A 168 20.01 -21.14 3.60
C PHE A 168 20.36 -19.81 2.91
N GLU A 169 20.64 -19.74 1.62
CA GLU A 169 21.06 -18.50 0.97
C GLU A 169 19.98 -17.39 1.07
N HIS A 170 18.70 -17.75 0.88
CA HIS A 170 17.60 -16.79 1.00
C HIS A 170 17.22 -16.52 2.46
N ILE A 171 17.37 -17.51 3.36
CA ILE A 171 17.16 -17.35 4.81
C ILE A 171 18.17 -16.35 5.38
N ASP A 172 19.44 -16.54 5.07
CA ASP A 172 20.53 -15.64 5.48
C ASP A 172 20.35 -14.23 4.92
N PHE A 173 20.00 -14.14 3.63
CA PHE A 173 19.78 -12.86 2.98
C PHE A 173 18.60 -12.12 3.64
N TYR A 174 17.47 -12.81 3.87
CA TYR A 174 16.32 -12.21 4.54
C TYR A 174 16.64 -11.81 5.98
N TYR A 175 17.34 -12.66 6.73
CA TYR A 175 17.74 -12.35 8.11
C TYR A 175 18.63 -11.10 8.14
N ASN A 176 19.61 -10.99 7.24
CA ASN A 176 20.45 -9.80 7.11
C ASN A 176 19.65 -8.52 6.82
N LEU A 177 18.60 -8.60 5.98
CA LEU A 177 17.71 -7.47 5.71
C LEU A 177 16.82 -7.13 6.92
N SER A 178 16.34 -8.15 7.65
CA SER A 178 15.54 -7.98 8.86
C SER A 178 16.33 -7.29 10.00
N GLU A 179 17.57 -7.69 10.24
CA GLU A 179 18.48 -7.05 11.21
C GLU A 179 18.79 -5.58 10.83
N LYS A 180 18.68 -5.23 9.55
CA LYS A 180 18.81 -3.85 9.04
C LYS A 180 17.52 -3.09 8.91
N GLU A 181 16.43 -3.65 9.40
CA GLU A 181 15.09 -3.05 9.38
C GLU A 181 14.51 -2.72 7.98
N LEU A 182 14.89 -3.51 6.96
CA LEU A 182 14.54 -3.29 5.55
C LEU A 182 13.41 -4.19 5.04
N VAL A 183 13.03 -5.16 5.84
CA VAL A 183 11.92 -6.09 5.62
C VAL A 183 11.19 -6.33 6.95
N PRO A 184 10.01 -6.96 6.94
CA PRO A 184 9.35 -7.39 8.18
C PRO A 184 10.26 -8.23 9.07
N PRO A 185 9.96 -8.35 10.38
CA PRO A 185 10.73 -9.18 11.28
C PRO A 185 10.84 -10.62 10.77
N PHE A 186 11.94 -11.29 11.08
CA PHE A 186 12.12 -12.71 10.78
C PHE A 186 10.92 -13.52 11.30
N TRP A 187 10.50 -14.54 10.61
CA TRP A 187 9.28 -15.34 10.73
C TRP A 187 8.04 -14.75 10.05
N PHE A 188 8.07 -13.51 9.52
CA PHE A 188 6.98 -12.89 8.79
C PHE A 188 7.43 -12.58 7.36
N PHE A 189 7.53 -13.64 6.53
CA PHE A 189 8.02 -13.56 5.16
C PHE A 189 6.94 -13.01 4.23
N PRO A 190 7.20 -11.90 3.53
CA PRO A 190 6.18 -11.16 2.80
C PRO A 190 5.93 -11.66 1.39
N ASP A 191 4.66 -11.77 1.02
CA ASP A 191 4.18 -11.98 -0.34
C ASP A 191 2.94 -11.12 -0.61
N ILE A 192 2.54 -10.95 -1.88
CA ILE A 192 1.20 -10.45 -2.20
C ILE A 192 0.18 -11.55 -1.85
N LEU A 193 -0.93 -11.17 -1.17
CA LEU A 193 -1.85 -12.16 -0.58
C LEU A 193 -2.50 -13.10 -1.60
N ASN A 194 -2.69 -12.64 -2.85
CA ASN A 194 -3.27 -13.39 -3.96
C ASN A 194 -2.23 -13.83 -5.01
N SER A 195 -1.00 -14.10 -4.60
CA SER A 195 0.10 -14.46 -5.51
C SER A 195 -0.17 -15.68 -6.39
N GLU A 196 -1.02 -16.61 -5.94
CA GLU A 196 -1.45 -17.78 -6.72
C GLU A 196 -2.32 -17.46 -7.95
N GLU A 197 -2.85 -16.25 -8.04
CA GLU A 197 -3.52 -15.78 -9.27
C GLU A 197 -2.51 -15.53 -10.40
N TYR A 198 -1.27 -15.17 -10.04
CA TYR A 198 -0.20 -14.78 -10.96
C TYR A 198 0.86 -15.87 -11.17
N LEU A 199 1.06 -16.73 -10.18
CA LEU A 199 2.14 -17.72 -10.15
C LEU A 199 1.62 -19.12 -9.81
N GLN A 200 2.34 -20.13 -10.30
CA GLN A 200 2.01 -21.54 -10.01
C GLN A 200 3.29 -22.38 -10.01
N PRO A 201 3.53 -23.21 -8.98
CA PRO A 201 4.57 -24.23 -9.05
C PRO A 201 4.22 -25.29 -10.11
N ILE A 202 5.24 -25.83 -10.77
CA ILE A 202 5.04 -26.98 -11.66
C ILE A 202 4.76 -28.21 -10.78
N GLU A 203 3.67 -28.92 -11.06
CA GLU A 203 3.27 -30.13 -10.35
C GLU A 203 4.39 -31.19 -10.41
N GLY A 204 4.65 -31.84 -9.27
CA GLY A 204 5.72 -32.83 -9.13
C GLY A 204 7.16 -32.26 -9.14
N SER A 205 7.32 -30.93 -9.12
CA SER A 205 8.66 -30.30 -9.13
C SER A 205 9.50 -30.66 -7.91
N ASN A 206 8.89 -30.78 -6.74
CA ASN A 206 9.56 -31.14 -5.50
C ASN A 206 10.09 -32.58 -5.52
N GLU A 207 9.35 -33.53 -6.10
CA GLU A 207 9.77 -34.91 -6.27
C GLU A 207 10.97 -35.05 -7.20
N ASN A 208 11.07 -34.16 -8.18
CA ASN A 208 12.16 -34.09 -9.14
C ASN A 208 13.21 -33.02 -8.79
N SER A 209 13.28 -32.60 -7.52
CA SER A 209 14.27 -31.62 -7.06
C SER A 209 15.70 -32.14 -7.29
N THR A 210 16.54 -31.27 -7.86
CA THR A 210 17.97 -31.56 -8.05
C THR A 210 18.81 -31.27 -6.81
N ILE A 211 18.18 -30.78 -5.75
CA ILE A 211 18.81 -30.35 -4.48
C ILE A 211 18.38 -31.30 -3.36
N THR A 212 17.09 -31.36 -3.03
CA THR A 212 16.57 -32.05 -1.85
C THR A 212 16.67 -33.58 -1.91
N ASN A 213 16.62 -34.16 -3.12
CA ASN A 213 16.63 -35.62 -3.31
C ASN A 213 18.03 -36.19 -3.55
N LYS A 214 19.09 -35.52 -3.13
CA LYS A 214 20.47 -35.97 -3.30
C LYS A 214 21.12 -36.37 -1.99
N GLU A 215 21.99 -37.38 -2.01
CA GLU A 215 22.75 -37.87 -0.83
C GLU A 215 23.45 -36.73 -0.09
N LYS A 216 24.00 -35.76 -0.82
CA LYS A 216 24.72 -34.62 -0.27
C LYS A 216 23.81 -33.51 0.30
N TYR A 217 22.48 -33.64 0.24
CA TYR A 217 21.59 -32.60 0.76
C TYR A 217 21.78 -32.36 2.26
N LYS A 218 21.81 -33.46 3.04
CA LYS A 218 22.02 -33.38 4.48
C LYS A 218 23.36 -32.75 4.86
N GLU A 219 24.42 -33.11 4.13
CA GLU A 219 25.74 -32.50 4.33
C GLU A 219 25.72 -31.00 4.04
N ASN A 220 25.17 -30.61 2.88
CA ASN A 220 25.05 -29.22 2.49
C ASN A 220 24.19 -28.42 3.49
N TRP A 221 23.08 -28.99 3.96
CA TRP A 221 22.24 -28.38 4.97
C TRP A 221 22.96 -28.19 6.29
N THR A 222 23.69 -29.20 6.78
CA THR A 222 24.47 -29.11 8.02
C THR A 222 25.58 -28.08 7.90
N ALA A 223 26.29 -28.05 6.77
CA ALA A 223 27.32 -27.04 6.52
C ALA A 223 26.74 -25.62 6.49
N ALA A 224 25.60 -25.45 5.84
CA ALA A 224 24.89 -24.17 5.79
C ALA A 224 24.41 -23.72 7.16
N ALA A 225 23.82 -24.60 7.95
CA ALA A 225 23.39 -24.35 9.32
C ALA A 225 24.58 -23.93 10.21
N THR A 226 25.68 -24.67 10.11
CA THR A 226 26.92 -24.34 10.84
C THR A 226 27.46 -22.98 10.43
N HIS A 227 27.46 -22.65 9.13
CA HIS A 227 27.88 -21.33 8.66
C HIS A 227 26.97 -20.22 9.18
N PHE A 228 25.64 -20.43 9.18
CA PHE A 228 24.67 -19.48 9.72
C PHE A 228 24.94 -19.18 11.21
N VAL A 229 25.14 -20.23 12.01
CA VAL A 229 25.47 -20.07 13.44
C VAL A 229 26.82 -19.34 13.61
N SER A 230 27.84 -19.69 12.83
CA SER A 230 29.14 -19.01 12.88
C SER A 230 29.04 -17.52 12.52
N LYS A 231 28.16 -17.17 11.60
CA LYS A 231 27.96 -15.78 11.13
C LYS A 231 27.14 -14.94 12.09
N TRP A 232 26.08 -15.52 12.69
CA TRP A 232 25.08 -14.79 13.45
C TRP A 232 25.08 -15.08 14.96
N GLY A 233 25.88 -16.04 15.42
CA GLY A 233 25.98 -16.43 16.83
C GLY A 233 24.77 -17.20 17.37
N LYS A 234 23.79 -17.51 16.54
CA LYS A 234 22.54 -18.24 16.88
C LYS A 234 22.01 -19.00 15.66
N PHE A 235 21.19 -20.01 15.90
CA PHE A 235 20.47 -20.69 14.83
C PHE A 235 19.09 -20.05 14.62
N THR A 236 18.41 -20.37 13.52
CA THR A 236 17.12 -19.75 13.20
C THR A 236 16.05 -19.98 14.27
N ILE A 237 16.05 -21.17 14.91
CA ILE A 237 15.11 -21.49 16.00
C ILE A 237 15.29 -20.62 17.24
N ASP A 238 16.48 -20.04 17.43
CA ASP A 238 16.79 -19.15 18.55
C ASP A 238 16.39 -17.69 18.27
N ILE A 239 15.93 -17.39 17.06
CA ILE A 239 15.43 -16.07 16.71
C ILE A 239 14.02 -15.90 17.32
N PRO A 240 13.81 -14.90 18.19
CA PRO A 240 12.51 -14.69 18.80
C PRO A 240 11.39 -14.53 17.78
N HIS A 241 10.22 -15.08 18.07
CA HIS A 241 9.00 -14.81 17.31
C HIS A 241 8.44 -13.44 17.73
N PRO A 242 8.33 -12.48 16.83
CA PRO A 242 7.76 -11.18 17.16
C PRO A 242 6.26 -11.29 17.43
N THR A 243 5.76 -10.39 18.25
CA THR A 243 4.32 -10.18 18.45
C THR A 243 3.71 -9.47 17.24
N ASN A 244 2.40 -9.57 17.06
CA ASN A 244 1.71 -8.84 15.99
C ASN A 244 1.91 -7.32 16.13
N GLU A 245 1.98 -6.78 17.34
CA GLU A 245 2.26 -5.36 17.59
C GLU A 245 3.66 -4.94 17.09
N GLU A 246 4.67 -5.77 17.30
CA GLU A 246 6.02 -5.52 16.78
C GLU A 246 6.07 -5.59 15.26
N VAL A 247 5.32 -6.52 14.66
CA VAL A 247 5.17 -6.61 13.20
C VAL A 247 4.48 -5.35 12.66
N GLU A 248 3.37 -4.93 13.25
CA GLU A 248 2.65 -3.72 12.85
C GLU A 248 3.52 -2.47 12.93
N LYS A 249 4.25 -2.28 14.04
CA LYS A 249 5.22 -1.18 14.19
C LYS A 249 6.27 -1.19 13.07
N LYS A 250 6.76 -2.38 12.71
CA LYS A 250 7.74 -2.52 11.63
C LYS A 250 7.13 -2.21 10.27
N LEU A 251 5.92 -2.67 9.96
CA LEU A 251 5.22 -2.38 8.70
C LEU A 251 4.98 -0.86 8.55
N ILE A 252 4.55 -0.19 9.63
CA ILE A 252 4.42 1.27 9.68
C ILE A 252 5.75 1.96 9.37
N PHE A 253 6.84 1.48 9.99
CA PHE A 253 8.17 2.03 9.75
C PHE A 253 8.59 1.87 8.27
N LEU A 254 8.40 0.68 7.69
CA LEU A 254 8.77 0.39 6.30
C LEU A 254 7.95 1.27 5.34
N GLU A 255 6.64 1.35 5.53
CA GLU A 255 5.78 2.22 4.72
C GLU A 255 6.22 3.67 4.79
N LYS A 256 6.48 4.19 5.99
CA LYS A 256 6.90 5.58 6.19
C LYS A 256 8.23 5.93 5.53
N HIS A 257 9.21 5.03 5.56
CA HIS A 257 10.59 5.34 5.18
C HIS A 257 10.99 4.86 3.79
N TYR A 258 10.34 3.81 3.29
CA TYR A 258 10.75 3.13 2.06
C TYR A 258 9.65 2.98 1.01
N SER A 259 8.38 3.29 1.33
CA SER A 259 7.36 3.31 0.29
C SER A 259 7.74 4.35 -0.76
N LYS A 260 7.67 3.93 -2.00
CA LYS A 260 7.60 4.82 -3.15
C LYS A 260 6.16 4.75 -3.59
N LYS A 261 5.28 5.48 -2.91
CA LYS A 261 3.90 5.59 -3.36
C LYS A 261 4.01 6.24 -4.72
N ASN A 262 4.02 5.39 -5.72
CA ASN A 262 4.19 5.82 -7.09
C ASN A 262 3.00 6.72 -7.38
N LEU A 263 3.29 7.72 -8.13
CA LEU A 263 2.48 8.38 -9.11
C LEU A 263 1.66 7.38 -9.99
N CYS A 264 1.17 6.27 -9.39
CA CYS A 264 0.23 5.33 -10.04
C CYS A 264 -1.09 6.02 -10.37
N ASN A 265 -1.19 7.31 -10.03
CA ASN A 265 -2.30 8.20 -10.32
C ASN A 265 -1.97 9.21 -11.42
N GLU A 266 -1.01 8.91 -12.31
CA GLU A 266 -0.71 9.78 -13.48
C GLU A 266 -1.96 10.14 -14.30
N HIS A 267 -3.05 9.39 -14.12
CA HIS A 267 -4.31 9.58 -14.84
C HIS A 267 -5.47 10.05 -13.95
N HIS A 268 -5.29 10.16 -12.61
CA HIS A 268 -6.38 10.53 -11.71
C HIS A 268 -6.11 11.84 -10.99
N LYS A 269 -7.07 12.77 -11.09
CA LYS A 269 -7.00 14.05 -10.38
C LYS A 269 -7.65 13.95 -9.00
N LEU A 270 -6.89 14.35 -7.97
CA LEU A 270 -7.34 14.47 -6.58
C LEU A 270 -7.79 15.90 -6.28
N SER A 271 -8.96 16.09 -5.69
CA SER A 271 -9.31 17.34 -5.00
C SER A 271 -9.37 17.11 -3.49
N ILE A 272 -8.60 17.90 -2.74
CA ILE A 272 -8.59 17.90 -1.27
C ILE A 272 -9.43 19.07 -0.79
N ILE A 273 -10.53 18.76 -0.11
CA ILE A 273 -11.52 19.73 0.36
C ILE A 273 -11.28 19.97 1.85
N VAL A 274 -11.04 21.22 2.22
CA VAL A 274 -10.76 21.64 3.60
C VAL A 274 -11.87 22.59 4.06
N PRO A 275 -12.85 22.09 4.85
CA PRO A 275 -13.84 22.96 5.49
C PRO A 275 -13.18 23.83 6.55
N TYR A 276 -13.45 25.14 6.53
CA TYR A 276 -12.71 26.11 7.32
C TYR A 276 -13.57 27.20 7.92
N ARG A 277 -13.27 27.62 9.16
CA ARG A 277 -13.65 28.89 9.79
C ARG A 277 -12.77 29.15 11.01
N ASP A 278 -12.30 30.39 11.15
CA ASP A 278 -11.65 30.96 12.37
C ASP A 278 -10.46 30.16 12.94
N ARG A 279 -9.73 29.42 12.09
CA ARG A 279 -8.55 28.62 12.47
C ARG A 279 -7.34 28.91 11.61
N LYS A 280 -7.02 30.22 11.49
CA LYS A 280 -5.95 30.68 10.59
C LYS A 280 -4.60 30.02 10.85
N GLU A 281 -4.19 29.90 12.13
CA GLU A 281 -2.91 29.24 12.47
C GLU A 281 -2.86 27.78 12.02
N ALA A 282 -3.96 27.03 12.15
CA ALA A 282 -4.03 25.65 11.68
C ALA A 282 -3.98 25.58 10.15
N LEU A 283 -4.71 26.46 9.46
CA LEU A 283 -4.72 26.54 8.01
C LEU A 283 -3.32 26.90 7.46
N ASP A 284 -2.66 27.90 8.03
CA ASP A 284 -1.32 28.34 7.63
C ASP A 284 -0.26 27.25 7.82
N ARG A 285 -0.47 26.34 8.76
CA ARG A 285 0.38 25.16 8.97
C ARG A 285 0.02 24.01 8.04
N LEU A 286 -1.28 23.74 7.87
CA LEU A 286 -1.75 22.60 7.08
C LEU A 286 -1.38 22.73 5.60
N ILE A 287 -1.70 23.87 4.95
CA ILE A 287 -1.61 23.97 3.49
C ILE A 287 -0.20 23.71 2.97
N PRO A 288 0.88 24.36 3.42
CA PRO A 288 2.22 24.09 2.94
C PRO A 288 2.72 22.68 3.29
N TYR A 289 2.30 22.15 4.46
CA TYR A 289 2.64 20.81 4.88
C TYR A 289 1.97 19.76 3.96
N LEU A 290 0.67 19.93 3.70
CA LEU A 290 -0.13 19.04 2.86
C LEU A 290 0.35 19.04 1.41
N GLN A 291 0.65 20.23 0.84
CA GLN A 291 1.24 20.35 -0.49
C GLN A 291 2.54 19.55 -0.61
N LYS A 292 3.45 19.70 0.38
CA LYS A 292 4.72 18.96 0.42
C LYS A 292 4.52 17.45 0.62
N TYR A 293 3.51 17.05 1.39
CA TYR A 293 3.22 15.65 1.67
C TYR A 293 2.60 14.95 0.47
N VAL A 294 1.53 15.52 -0.09
CA VAL A 294 0.75 14.95 -1.20
C VAL A 294 1.53 14.92 -2.50
N SER A 295 2.31 15.95 -2.81
CA SER A 295 3.12 16.01 -4.06
C SER A 295 4.13 14.87 -4.21
N LYS A 296 4.42 14.14 -3.14
CA LYS A 296 5.28 12.95 -3.18
C LYS A 296 4.53 11.69 -3.62
N GLN A 297 3.19 11.72 -3.62
CA GLN A 297 2.32 10.58 -3.86
C GLN A 297 1.41 10.78 -5.08
N VAL A 298 0.97 12.01 -5.31
CA VAL A 298 -0.01 12.37 -6.36
C VAL A 298 0.52 13.57 -7.13
N GLU A 299 0.66 13.43 -8.43
CA GLU A 299 1.13 14.51 -9.31
C GLU A 299 0.02 15.52 -9.61
N ASN A 300 -1.17 15.01 -9.95
CA ASN A 300 -2.31 15.82 -10.35
C ASN A 300 -3.28 16.02 -9.17
N TYR A 301 -3.09 17.10 -8.42
CA TYR A 301 -3.97 17.43 -7.28
C TYR A 301 -4.22 18.92 -7.14
N GLU A 302 -5.31 19.26 -6.46
CA GLU A 302 -5.63 20.59 -5.99
C GLU A 302 -6.15 20.56 -4.55
N ILE A 303 -6.04 21.69 -3.84
CA ILE A 303 -6.61 21.89 -2.52
C ILE A 303 -7.71 22.96 -2.64
N ILE A 304 -8.87 22.69 -2.10
CA ILE A 304 -10.03 23.60 -2.09
C ILE A 304 -10.38 23.91 -0.65
N ILE A 305 -10.11 25.16 -0.22
CA ILE A 305 -10.51 25.67 1.07
C ILE A 305 -11.92 26.21 0.92
N VAL A 306 -12.84 25.74 1.78
CA VAL A 306 -14.25 26.16 1.79
C VAL A 306 -14.53 26.82 3.13
N GLU A 307 -14.52 28.15 3.15
CA GLU A 307 -14.68 28.97 4.35
C GLU A 307 -16.14 29.35 4.58
N GLN A 308 -16.67 28.97 5.74
CA GLN A 308 -17.97 29.51 6.18
C GLN A 308 -17.82 30.98 6.57
N ASN A 309 -18.51 31.86 5.84
CA ASN A 309 -18.40 33.31 5.97
C ASN A 309 -19.65 33.93 6.61
N ASN A 310 -20.16 33.37 7.72
CA ASN A 310 -21.23 33.88 8.54
C ASN A 310 -21.13 33.37 9.99
N ASP A 311 -21.97 33.92 10.88
CA ASP A 311 -21.95 33.62 12.31
C ASP A 311 -22.86 32.46 12.71
N LYS A 312 -23.54 31.78 11.77
CA LYS A 312 -24.32 30.56 12.06
C LYS A 312 -23.44 29.43 12.60
N PRO A 313 -23.99 28.46 13.31
CA PRO A 313 -23.23 27.28 13.73
C PRO A 313 -22.45 26.66 12.57
N PHE A 314 -21.23 26.21 12.84
CA PHE A 314 -20.36 25.64 11.80
C PHE A 314 -20.99 24.38 11.19
N ASN A 315 -21.12 24.35 9.86
CA ASN A 315 -21.69 23.21 9.14
C ASN A 315 -20.65 22.54 8.23
N LYS A 316 -19.90 21.60 8.81
CA LYS A 316 -18.84 20.84 8.11
C LYS A 316 -19.39 20.05 6.91
N GLY A 317 -20.53 19.40 7.07
CA GLY A 317 -21.16 18.60 6.03
C GLY A 317 -21.50 19.40 4.79
N LEU A 318 -22.18 20.56 4.97
CA LEU A 318 -22.52 21.46 3.87
C LEU A 318 -21.29 22.01 3.17
N LEU A 319 -20.26 22.44 3.92
CA LEU A 319 -19.01 22.94 3.33
C LEU A 319 -18.29 21.86 2.50
N ASN A 320 -18.26 20.61 2.97
CA ASN A 320 -17.68 19.50 2.23
C ASN A 320 -18.47 19.23 0.94
N ASN A 321 -19.78 19.25 0.99
CA ASN A 321 -20.66 19.08 -0.19
C ASN A 321 -20.47 20.20 -1.21
N VAL A 322 -20.38 21.46 -0.78
CA VAL A 322 -20.11 22.61 -1.65
C VAL A 322 -18.73 22.47 -2.29
N GLY A 323 -17.70 22.12 -1.49
CA GLY A 323 -16.36 21.86 -2.02
C GLY A 323 -16.32 20.74 -3.06
N PHE A 324 -17.11 19.70 -2.84
CA PHE A 324 -17.28 18.64 -3.82
C PHE A 324 -17.93 19.16 -5.11
N CYS A 325 -18.99 19.93 -5.03
CA CYS A 325 -19.64 20.53 -6.21
C CYS A 325 -18.71 21.42 -7.04
N ILE A 326 -17.78 22.13 -6.37
CA ILE A 326 -16.74 22.94 -7.04
C ILE A 326 -15.77 22.04 -7.80
N SER A 327 -15.40 20.88 -7.28
CA SER A 327 -14.34 19.97 -7.79
C SER A 327 -14.86 18.91 -8.76
N ALA A 328 -16.12 18.49 -8.63
CA ALA A 328 -16.65 17.23 -9.19
C ALA A 328 -16.64 17.15 -10.74
N LYS A 329 -16.48 18.26 -11.43
CA LYS A 329 -16.41 18.28 -12.91
C LYS A 329 -15.05 17.76 -13.42
N ASP A 330 -14.00 17.99 -12.62
CA ASP A 330 -12.62 17.79 -13.05
C ASP A 330 -11.85 16.78 -12.20
N SER A 331 -12.46 16.21 -11.15
CA SER A 331 -11.78 15.30 -10.21
C SER A 331 -12.30 13.89 -10.28
N ASP A 332 -11.38 12.92 -10.31
CA ASP A 332 -11.69 11.49 -10.29
C ASP A 332 -11.99 11.00 -8.87
N TYR A 333 -11.36 11.65 -7.88
CA TYR A 333 -11.57 11.34 -6.47
C TYR A 333 -11.32 12.57 -5.58
N VAL A 334 -11.85 12.50 -4.36
CA VAL A 334 -11.83 13.60 -3.40
C VAL A 334 -11.35 13.14 -2.04
N CYS A 335 -10.69 14.04 -1.33
CA CYS A 335 -10.32 13.88 0.07
C CYS A 335 -10.97 14.99 0.88
N PHE A 336 -11.80 14.64 1.86
CA PHE A 336 -12.29 15.60 2.87
C PHE A 336 -11.30 15.62 4.03
N HIS A 337 -10.80 16.79 4.38
CA HIS A 337 -9.65 16.91 5.24
C HIS A 337 -9.86 17.98 6.32
N ASP A 338 -9.89 17.59 7.59
CA ASP A 338 -9.99 18.54 8.69
C ASP A 338 -8.74 19.44 8.76
N VAL A 339 -8.97 20.74 9.02
CA VAL A 339 -7.92 21.77 8.97
C VAL A 339 -6.81 21.60 10.02
N ASP A 340 -7.07 20.84 11.07
CA ASP A 340 -6.17 20.65 12.21
C ASP A 340 -5.46 19.27 12.24
N LEU A 341 -5.53 18.49 11.15
CA LEU A 341 -4.90 17.18 11.05
C LEU A 341 -3.71 17.19 10.07
N LEU A 342 -2.50 16.98 10.57
CA LEU A 342 -1.29 16.85 9.73
C LEU A 342 -0.96 15.38 9.51
N PRO A 343 -0.87 14.90 8.24
CA PRO A 343 -0.57 13.50 7.96
C PRO A 343 0.86 13.11 8.37
N GLU A 344 1.01 12.07 9.19
CA GLU A 344 2.29 11.43 9.50
C GLU A 344 2.48 10.17 8.68
N ILE A 345 1.39 9.36 8.54
CA ILE A 345 1.30 8.18 7.68
C ILE A 345 -0.08 8.23 7.02
N ALA A 346 -0.13 8.49 5.73
CA ALA A 346 -1.37 8.58 4.98
C ALA A 346 -1.13 8.25 3.50
N ASP A 347 -2.10 7.58 2.89
CA ASP A 347 -2.08 7.20 1.48
C ASP A 347 -3.15 7.96 0.70
N TYR A 348 -2.73 8.99 -0.04
CA TYR A 348 -3.60 9.81 -0.88
C TYR A 348 -3.78 9.24 -2.31
N SER A 349 -3.39 7.99 -2.57
CA SER A 349 -3.60 7.37 -3.88
C SER A 349 -5.08 7.09 -4.17
N TYR A 350 -5.41 6.82 -5.44
CA TYR A 350 -6.78 6.57 -5.89
C TYR A 350 -7.39 5.36 -5.17
N PRO A 351 -8.47 5.54 -4.37
CA PRO A 351 -8.98 4.50 -3.48
C PRO A 351 -9.81 3.46 -4.24
N LYS A 352 -9.83 2.22 -3.77
CA LYS A 352 -10.74 1.18 -4.27
C LYS A 352 -12.16 1.40 -3.76
N ASN A 353 -12.29 1.64 -2.45
CA ASN A 353 -13.53 1.90 -1.71
C ASN A 353 -13.41 3.23 -0.96
N PRO A 354 -14.48 3.77 -0.34
CA PRO A 354 -14.34 4.87 0.62
C PRO A 354 -13.33 4.51 1.72
N VAL A 355 -12.44 5.44 2.09
CA VAL A 355 -11.36 5.19 3.06
C VAL A 355 -11.43 6.18 4.21
N HIS A 356 -11.48 5.69 5.44
CA HIS A 356 -11.18 6.47 6.63
C HIS A 356 -9.67 6.45 6.87
N MET A 357 -9.00 7.57 6.64
CA MET A 357 -7.54 7.66 6.66
C MET A 357 -6.99 7.96 8.05
N SER A 358 -7.68 8.77 8.84
CA SER A 358 -7.23 9.24 10.16
C SER A 358 -7.58 8.28 11.30
N ALA A 359 -7.24 7.00 11.11
CA ALA A 359 -7.54 5.93 12.09
C ALA A 359 -6.86 6.15 13.45
N HIS A 360 -5.71 6.84 13.48
CA HIS A 360 -4.94 7.12 14.68
C HIS A 360 -4.57 8.61 14.71
N CYS A 361 -5.11 9.35 15.67
CA CYS A 361 -4.84 10.77 15.84
C CYS A 361 -4.14 11.04 17.18
N SER A 362 -3.20 12.00 17.21
CA SER A 362 -2.44 12.33 18.42
C SER A 362 -3.31 12.80 19.58
N GLN A 363 -4.45 13.48 19.31
CA GLN A 363 -5.42 13.89 20.34
C GLN A 363 -6.04 12.72 21.11
N PHE A 364 -6.09 11.51 20.50
CA PHE A 364 -6.53 10.27 21.12
C PHE A 364 -5.35 9.37 21.47
N GLN A 365 -4.14 9.94 21.66
CA GLN A 365 -2.92 9.18 21.96
C GLN A 365 -2.62 8.07 20.95
N TYR A 366 -3.07 8.26 19.71
CA TYR A 366 -2.98 7.28 18.62
C TYR A 366 -3.67 5.94 18.91
N VAL A 367 -4.63 5.92 19.84
CA VAL A 367 -5.50 4.75 20.01
C VAL A 367 -6.40 4.63 18.78
N ASN A 368 -6.64 3.39 18.35
CA ASN A 368 -7.48 3.12 17.19
C ASN A 368 -8.91 3.64 17.40
N ILE A 369 -9.36 4.51 16.51
CA ILE A 369 -10.74 5.04 16.52
C ILE A 369 -11.72 3.90 16.21
N PRO A 370 -12.92 3.82 16.83
CA PRO A 370 -13.93 2.80 16.54
C PRO A 370 -14.26 2.64 15.04
N ASP A 371 -14.63 1.44 14.62
CA ASP A 371 -14.76 1.09 13.18
C ASP A 371 -15.88 1.81 12.44
N LYS A 372 -16.92 2.26 13.12
CA LYS A 372 -18.10 2.90 12.52
C LYS A 372 -18.02 4.44 12.49
N ILE A 373 -16.84 5.01 12.41
CA ILE A 373 -16.62 6.45 12.36
C ILE A 373 -15.78 6.80 11.13
N MET A 374 -16.17 7.84 10.42
CA MET A 374 -15.44 8.38 9.26
C MET A 374 -15.01 9.85 9.48
N GLY A 375 -14.55 10.17 10.69
CA GLY A 375 -14.13 11.53 11.05
C GLY A 375 -12.72 11.88 10.62
N GLY A 376 -12.43 13.19 10.52
CA GLY A 376 -11.10 13.72 10.30
C GLY A 376 -10.68 13.78 8.84
N VAL A 377 -10.11 12.67 8.30
CA VAL A 377 -9.65 12.62 6.91
C VAL A 377 -10.23 11.39 6.22
N VAL A 378 -10.98 11.62 5.15
CA VAL A 378 -11.65 10.55 4.39
C VAL A 378 -11.45 10.73 2.89
N LEU A 379 -11.34 9.62 2.17
CA LEU A 379 -11.04 9.57 0.74
C LEU A 379 -12.16 8.81 0.00
N PHE A 380 -12.64 9.38 -1.10
CA PHE A 380 -13.71 8.82 -1.93
C PHE A 380 -13.39 8.90 -3.41
N LYS A 381 -13.78 7.90 -4.19
CA LYS A 381 -14.01 8.13 -5.62
C LYS A 381 -15.16 9.12 -5.79
N THR A 382 -15.06 9.98 -6.81
CA THR A 382 -16.12 10.95 -7.14
C THR A 382 -17.48 10.25 -7.35
N GLU A 383 -17.49 9.10 -8.03
CA GLU A 383 -18.70 8.28 -8.24
C GLU A 383 -19.29 7.72 -6.94
N HIS A 384 -18.45 7.30 -5.99
CA HIS A 384 -18.91 6.77 -4.69
C HIS A 384 -19.54 7.86 -3.82
N PHE A 385 -18.91 9.05 -3.79
CA PHE A 385 -19.46 10.18 -3.01
C PHE A 385 -20.79 10.69 -3.58
N LYS A 386 -20.94 10.69 -4.93
CA LYS A 386 -22.23 10.95 -5.57
C LYS A 386 -23.27 9.92 -5.21
N LYS A 387 -22.92 8.64 -5.19
CA LYS A 387 -23.85 7.54 -4.89
C LYS A 387 -24.43 7.63 -3.48
N VAL A 388 -23.61 8.02 -2.49
CA VAL A 388 -24.07 8.22 -1.10
C VAL A 388 -24.78 9.57 -0.88
N ASN A 389 -24.89 10.41 -1.91
CA ASN A 389 -25.42 11.78 -1.88
C ASN A 389 -24.66 12.70 -0.90
N GLY A 390 -23.37 12.43 -0.68
CA GLY A 390 -22.50 13.24 0.16
C GLY A 390 -22.81 13.18 1.66
N TYR A 391 -22.38 14.21 2.38
CA TYR A 391 -22.74 14.43 3.79
C TYR A 391 -24.17 14.92 3.92
N SER A 392 -24.79 14.73 5.09
CA SER A 392 -26.00 15.48 5.46
C SER A 392 -25.67 16.97 5.64
N ASN A 393 -26.54 17.86 5.14
CA ASN A 393 -26.44 19.30 5.31
C ASN A 393 -27.04 19.81 6.63
N GLU A 394 -27.61 18.94 7.44
CA GLU A 394 -28.42 19.31 8.58
C GLU A 394 -27.72 19.18 9.94
N PHE A 395 -26.45 18.71 9.96
CA PHE A 395 -25.63 18.68 11.17
C PHE A 395 -24.92 20.02 11.37
N ASN A 396 -25.30 20.72 12.43
CA ASN A 396 -24.75 22.02 12.80
C ASN A 396 -23.93 21.91 14.09
N GLY A 397 -22.81 22.62 14.18
CA GLY A 397 -21.86 22.49 15.29
C GLY A 397 -21.02 21.23 15.17
N TRP A 398 -20.70 20.58 16.30
CA TRP A 398 -19.80 19.45 16.33
C TRP A 398 -20.56 18.10 16.46
N GLY A 399 -20.21 17.15 15.59
CA GLY A 399 -20.44 15.71 15.75
C GLY A 399 -21.66 15.15 15.02
N LYS A 400 -21.56 13.89 14.71
CA LYS A 400 -22.53 12.98 14.04
C LYS A 400 -22.62 13.09 12.52
N GLU A 401 -22.07 14.09 11.88
CA GLU A 401 -21.99 14.17 10.41
C GLU A 401 -21.12 13.04 9.81
N ASP A 402 -20.10 12.64 10.53
CA ASP A 402 -19.15 11.57 10.14
C ASP A 402 -19.77 10.18 10.35
N ASP A 403 -20.53 9.98 11.44
CA ASP A 403 -21.28 8.75 11.71
C ASP A 403 -22.40 8.56 10.67
N ASP A 404 -23.10 9.66 10.30
CA ASP A 404 -24.14 9.65 9.26
C ASP A 404 -23.55 9.23 7.90
N LEU A 405 -22.39 9.79 7.51
CA LEU A 405 -21.73 9.42 6.29
C LEU A 405 -21.35 7.93 6.26
N TYR A 406 -20.92 7.36 7.38
CA TYR A 406 -20.63 5.93 7.49
C TYR A 406 -21.87 5.09 7.17
N VAL A 407 -23.02 5.42 7.79
CA VAL A 407 -24.29 4.70 7.57
C VAL A 407 -24.77 4.85 6.13
N ARG A 408 -24.60 6.02 5.49
CA ARG A 408 -24.89 6.22 4.06
C ARG A 408 -24.05 5.28 3.18
N CYS A 409 -22.78 5.14 3.48
CA CYS A 409 -21.90 4.22 2.76
C CYS A 409 -22.37 2.76 2.89
N GLU A 410 -22.72 2.30 4.10
CA GLU A 410 -23.24 0.95 4.32
C GLU A 410 -24.54 0.70 3.55
N ARG A 411 -25.49 1.64 3.58
CA ARG A 411 -26.77 1.53 2.87
C ARG A 411 -26.60 1.43 1.36
N GLU A 412 -25.63 2.13 0.81
CA GLU A 412 -25.32 2.11 -0.63
C GLU A 412 -24.41 0.95 -1.07
N GLY A 413 -24.08 0.02 -0.15
CA GLY A 413 -23.23 -1.13 -0.44
C GLY A 413 -21.77 -0.74 -0.72
N LEU A 414 -21.30 0.34 -0.12
CA LEU A 414 -19.94 0.88 -0.21
C LEU A 414 -19.27 0.86 1.18
N PRO A 415 -19.03 -0.32 1.80
CA PRO A 415 -18.47 -0.37 3.14
C PRO A 415 -17.13 0.36 3.19
N PRO A 416 -16.97 1.34 4.10
CA PRO A 416 -15.73 2.08 4.21
C PRO A 416 -14.58 1.20 4.68
N TYR A 417 -13.43 1.39 4.06
CA TYR A 417 -12.18 0.79 4.48
C TYR A 417 -11.47 1.71 5.48
N LYS A 418 -10.98 1.17 6.59
CA LYS A 418 -10.19 1.92 7.55
C LYS A 418 -8.71 1.72 7.28
N HIS A 419 -7.98 2.81 7.04
CA HIS A 419 -6.52 2.72 6.85
C HIS A 419 -5.84 2.32 8.15
N ARG A 420 -5.49 1.07 8.29
CA ARG A 420 -5.03 0.43 9.53
C ARG A 420 -3.83 1.12 10.17
N PHE A 421 -2.98 1.76 9.38
CA PHE A 421 -1.80 2.51 9.83
C PHE A 421 -1.90 4.02 9.65
N GLY A 422 -3.06 4.52 9.18
CA GLY A 422 -3.27 5.94 8.99
C GLY A 422 -3.05 6.71 10.28
N LYS A 423 -2.09 7.64 10.28
CA LYS A 423 -1.62 8.35 11.47
C LYS A 423 -1.53 9.85 11.21
N PHE A 424 -2.15 10.63 12.09
CA PHE A 424 -2.23 12.07 11.96
C PHE A 424 -1.88 12.78 13.28
N TYR A 425 -1.11 13.84 13.18
CA TYR A 425 -0.89 14.76 14.28
C TYR A 425 -2.01 15.79 14.31
N SER A 426 -2.72 15.88 15.43
CA SER A 426 -3.77 16.88 15.65
C SER A 426 -3.14 18.16 16.19
N ILE A 427 -3.35 19.28 15.50
CA ILE A 427 -2.95 20.60 15.99
C ILE A 427 -3.83 20.94 17.20
N PRO A 428 -3.25 21.20 18.38
CA PRO A 428 -4.02 21.47 19.60
C PRO A 428 -4.96 22.67 19.43
N HIS A 429 -6.19 22.53 19.88
CA HIS A 429 -7.19 23.58 19.90
C HIS A 429 -8.19 23.36 21.05
N THR A 430 -8.95 24.39 21.41
CA THR A 430 -10.00 24.27 22.41
C THR A 430 -11.14 23.43 21.87
N HIS A 431 -11.53 22.39 22.61
CA HIS A 431 -12.62 21.52 22.21
C HIS A 431 -13.97 22.24 22.30
N ARG A 432 -14.79 22.19 21.23
CA ARG A 432 -16.04 22.95 21.14
C ARG A 432 -17.08 22.55 22.17
N LEU A 433 -17.13 21.29 22.63
CA LEU A 433 -18.06 20.85 23.68
C LEU A 433 -17.86 21.49 25.06
N THR A 434 -16.84 22.35 25.23
CA THR A 434 -16.70 23.22 26.40
C THR A 434 -17.63 24.42 26.36
N ILE A 435 -18.29 24.67 25.20
CA ILE A 435 -19.21 25.77 24.96
C ILE A 435 -20.64 25.24 25.12
N PRO A 436 -21.52 25.84 26.00
CA PRO A 436 -22.86 25.30 26.25
C PRO A 436 -23.73 25.18 25.01
N GLU A 437 -23.70 26.15 24.11
CA GLU A 437 -24.47 26.16 22.86
C GLU A 437 -24.06 25.04 21.92
N GLU A 438 -22.79 24.71 21.84
CA GLU A 438 -22.26 23.59 21.04
C GLU A 438 -22.66 22.23 21.64
N LYS A 439 -22.81 22.14 22.96
CA LYS A 439 -23.31 20.95 23.63
C LYS A 439 -24.77 20.67 23.28
N GLU A 440 -25.64 21.69 23.28
CA GLU A 440 -27.05 21.56 22.87
C GLU A 440 -27.16 21.11 21.40
N LEU A 441 -26.35 21.69 20.52
CA LEU A 441 -26.30 21.28 19.11
C LEU A 441 -25.86 19.82 18.97
N HIS A 442 -24.86 19.38 19.74
CA HIS A 442 -24.40 17.99 19.73
C HIS A 442 -25.49 17.01 20.17
N GLU A 443 -26.32 17.37 21.19
CA GLU A 443 -27.44 16.54 21.62
C GLU A 443 -28.50 16.41 20.50
N LYS A 444 -28.86 17.52 19.84
CA LYS A 444 -29.76 17.53 18.66
C LYS A 444 -29.22 16.71 17.50
N ASN A 445 -27.94 16.83 17.22
CA ASN A 445 -27.25 16.01 16.20
C ASN A 445 -27.35 14.51 16.56
N GLY A 446 -27.19 14.17 17.84
CA GLY A 446 -27.34 12.80 18.32
C GLY A 446 -28.74 12.23 18.14
N GLU A 447 -29.80 13.03 18.41
CA GLU A 447 -31.19 12.62 18.17
C GLU A 447 -31.47 12.38 16.69
N ARG A 448 -31.02 13.31 15.83
CA ARG A 448 -31.14 13.20 14.39
C ARG A 448 -30.44 11.96 13.83
N PHE A 449 -29.22 11.72 14.25
CA PHE A 449 -28.45 10.55 13.84
C PHE A 449 -29.17 9.24 14.23
N ARG A 450 -29.68 9.12 15.46
CA ARG A 450 -30.44 7.96 15.90
C ARG A 450 -31.73 7.75 15.07
N ALA A 451 -32.43 8.83 14.71
CA ALA A 451 -33.58 8.75 13.84
C ALA A 451 -33.23 8.27 12.43
N PHE A 452 -32.09 8.68 11.89
CA PHE A 452 -31.57 8.20 10.62
C PHE A 452 -31.13 6.73 10.72
N GLU A 453 -30.28 6.40 11.68
CA GLU A 453 -29.74 5.04 11.86
C GLU A 453 -30.87 4.00 12.05
N SER A 454 -31.91 4.32 12.84
CA SER A 454 -33.08 3.47 13.06
C SER A 454 -34.07 3.45 11.91
N ASN A 455 -33.83 4.17 10.83
CA ASN A 455 -34.70 4.33 9.67
C ASN A 455 -36.05 5.06 9.96
N ALA A 456 -36.12 5.77 11.08
CA ALA A 456 -37.33 6.54 11.42
C ALA A 456 -37.58 7.71 10.46
N LEU A 457 -36.60 8.16 9.72
CA LEU A 457 -36.70 9.20 8.69
C LEU A 457 -37.06 8.65 7.29
N GLY A 458 -37.21 7.32 7.15
CA GLY A 458 -37.52 6.64 5.90
C GLY A 458 -36.31 6.17 5.10
N ASP A 459 -36.49 5.13 4.28
CA ASP A 459 -35.42 4.41 3.58
C ASP A 459 -34.55 5.27 2.66
N ASN A 460 -35.16 6.29 2.03
CA ASN A 460 -34.49 7.14 1.04
C ASN A 460 -34.22 8.57 1.57
N TYR A 461 -34.28 8.78 2.87
CA TYR A 461 -34.08 10.11 3.45
C TYR A 461 -32.79 10.78 3.00
N HIS A 462 -31.69 10.04 3.03
CA HIS A 462 -30.36 10.53 2.63
C HIS A 462 -30.27 10.98 1.15
N GLN A 463 -31.17 10.53 0.30
CA GLN A 463 -31.23 10.94 -1.11
C GLN A 463 -31.71 12.39 -1.31
N ASN A 464 -32.42 12.94 -0.33
CA ASN A 464 -33.00 14.29 -0.38
C ASN A 464 -32.20 15.32 0.44
N ASP A 465 -31.20 14.86 1.23
CA ASP A 465 -30.36 15.69 2.08
C ASP A 465 -28.89 15.38 1.82
N GLY A 466 -28.18 16.29 1.16
CA GLY A 466 -26.78 16.11 0.80
C GLY A 466 -26.39 16.88 -0.47
N LEU A 467 -25.73 16.23 -1.41
CA LEU A 467 -25.32 16.84 -2.67
C LEU A 467 -26.50 17.34 -3.49
N SER A 468 -27.63 16.64 -3.44
CA SER A 468 -28.85 16.97 -4.19
C SER A 468 -29.42 18.37 -3.87
N ASN A 469 -29.19 18.90 -2.67
CA ASN A 469 -29.74 20.17 -2.23
C ASN A 469 -28.69 21.16 -1.68
N CYS A 470 -27.41 20.82 -1.57
CA CYS A 470 -26.41 21.66 -0.91
C CYS A 470 -26.28 23.07 -1.52
N LEU A 471 -26.30 23.19 -2.86
CA LEU A 471 -26.18 24.52 -3.51
C LEU A 471 -27.41 25.39 -3.29
N SER A 472 -28.61 24.82 -3.12
CA SER A 472 -29.82 25.60 -2.82
C SER A 472 -29.85 26.18 -1.41
N LEU A 473 -28.98 25.71 -0.51
CA LEU A 473 -28.87 26.15 0.87
C LEU A 473 -27.88 27.32 1.06
N ILE A 474 -27.13 27.69 0.04
CA ILE A 474 -26.15 28.78 0.09
C ILE A 474 -26.65 30.01 -0.64
N ASP A 475 -26.16 31.18 -0.23
CA ASP A 475 -26.53 32.48 -0.82
C ASP A 475 -26.19 32.51 -2.32
N ASN A 476 -27.15 32.99 -3.12
CA ASN A 476 -27.06 33.01 -4.60
C ASN A 476 -26.81 31.64 -5.26
N ASN A 477 -26.94 30.52 -4.54
CA ASN A 477 -26.64 29.17 -4.99
C ASN A 477 -25.20 28.97 -5.53
N GLU A 478 -24.27 29.85 -5.18
CA GLU A 478 -22.90 29.83 -5.69
C GLU A 478 -21.88 30.29 -4.65
N PRO A 479 -20.77 29.54 -4.45
CA PRO A 479 -19.67 29.97 -3.60
C PRO A 479 -18.84 31.10 -4.25
N ILE A 480 -18.31 32.01 -3.43
CA ILE A 480 -17.52 33.15 -3.88
C ILE A 480 -16.03 32.80 -3.85
N LEU A 481 -15.37 32.86 -5.01
CA LEU A 481 -13.92 32.66 -5.07
C LEU A 481 -13.19 33.84 -4.38
N LYS A 482 -12.42 33.53 -3.36
CA LYS A 482 -11.64 34.53 -2.57
C LYS A 482 -10.21 34.66 -3.09
N GLU A 483 -9.55 33.55 -3.35
CA GLU A 483 -8.12 33.51 -3.70
C GLU A 483 -7.77 32.26 -4.52
N ILE A 484 -6.79 32.41 -5.43
CA ILE A 484 -6.14 31.30 -6.15
C ILE A 484 -4.64 31.41 -5.95
N THR A 485 -4.04 30.35 -5.46
CA THR A 485 -2.58 30.17 -5.41
C THR A 485 -2.21 28.87 -6.10
N LYS A 486 -0.90 28.55 -6.20
CA LYS A 486 -0.45 27.31 -6.83
C LYS A 486 -1.13 26.08 -6.19
N ASN A 487 -1.93 25.35 -6.96
CA ASN A 487 -2.67 24.16 -6.54
C ASN A 487 -3.64 24.37 -5.36
N THR A 488 -4.05 25.62 -5.08
CA THR A 488 -4.99 25.92 -3.99
C THR A 488 -5.97 26.98 -4.42
N ARG A 489 -7.27 26.73 -4.19
CA ARG A 489 -8.39 27.66 -4.39
C ARG A 489 -9.10 27.86 -3.06
N HIS A 490 -9.42 29.08 -2.71
CA HIS A 490 -10.13 29.46 -1.49
C HIS A 490 -11.47 30.09 -1.82
N TYR A 491 -12.54 29.54 -1.31
CA TYR A 491 -13.91 29.99 -1.52
C TYR A 491 -14.59 30.41 -0.22
N LEU A 492 -15.42 31.44 -0.30
CA LEU A 492 -16.33 31.88 0.77
C LEU A 492 -17.73 31.33 0.51
N VAL A 493 -18.38 30.84 1.54
CA VAL A 493 -19.73 30.29 1.52
C VAL A 493 -20.57 30.96 2.61
N ASN A 494 -21.68 31.56 2.19
CA ASN A 494 -22.72 32.11 3.07
C ASN A 494 -23.99 31.26 2.94
N PHE A 495 -24.69 30.98 4.06
CA PHE A 495 -25.94 30.19 4.08
C PHE A 495 -26.81 30.51 5.28
#